data_ae7108966d318cb7ee1809fba78d68c4
#
_entry.id   ae7108966d318cb7ee1809fba78d68c4
#
_cell.length_a   1.000
_cell.length_b   1.000
_cell.length_c   1.000
_cell.angle_alpha   90.00
_cell.angle_beta   90.00
_cell.angle_gamma   90.00
#
_symmetry.space_group_name_H-M   'P 1'
#
loop_
_entity.id
_entity.type
_entity.pdbx_description
1 polymer ?
#
loop_
_entity_poly.entity_id
_entity_poly.type
_entity_poly.pdbx_seq_one_letter_code
_entity_poly.pdbx_strand_id
1 'polypeptide(L)'
;MLIGTLDPKVPGVKYMPMENIVTNDEVHYLHELIGKYLSDDELRMFNENVAKNFTLDNIVNHLTILNPQKVMEDVEEIVSELEKLFECSLDITTKVGVYVHLSCLIERLILRQGITESEGMIDFAKKYPDLIENIKNIFSGVEYRYSVEIPVPEIRYLLNYFDFDE
;
A
#
# COMPACT_ATOMS: atom_id res chain seq x y z
N MET A 1 -24.78 12.83 -3.67
CA MET A 1 -24.88 11.84 -2.55
C MET A 1 -23.91 12.28 -1.47
N LEU A 2 -24.30 12.22 -0.20
CA LEU A 2 -23.42 12.45 0.93
C LEU A 2 -23.31 11.18 1.74
N ILE A 3 -22.09 10.87 2.21
CA ILE A 3 -21.77 9.69 3.00
C ILE A 3 -21.19 10.17 4.33
N GLY A 4 -21.67 9.66 5.45
CA GLY A 4 -21.17 10.08 6.75
C GLY A 4 -21.90 9.41 7.91
N THR A 5 -21.43 9.72 9.12
CA THR A 5 -22.02 9.20 10.37
C THR A 5 -23.26 9.97 10.83
N LEU A 6 -23.47 11.18 10.31
CA LEU A 6 -24.61 12.04 10.65
C LEU A 6 -25.29 12.55 9.38
N ASP A 7 -26.61 12.36 9.27
CA ASP A 7 -27.40 12.90 8.19
C ASP A 7 -27.45 14.44 8.27
N PRO A 8 -26.85 15.18 7.33
CA PRO A 8 -26.85 16.65 7.33
C PRO A 8 -28.19 17.25 6.88
N LYS A 9 -29.18 16.41 6.54
CA LYS A 9 -30.54 16.81 6.11
C LYS A 9 -30.58 17.85 5.00
N VAL A 10 -29.67 17.70 4.02
CA VAL A 10 -29.63 18.62 2.85
C VAL A 10 -30.73 18.24 1.86
N PRO A 11 -31.66 19.15 1.53
CA PRO A 11 -32.74 18.87 0.59
C PRO A 11 -32.20 18.44 -0.79
N GLY A 12 -32.76 17.37 -1.35
CA GLY A 12 -32.40 16.89 -2.69
C GLY A 12 -31.12 16.08 -2.76
N VAL A 13 -30.41 15.90 -1.66
CA VAL A 13 -29.18 15.08 -1.61
C VAL A 13 -29.47 13.76 -0.91
N LYS A 14 -29.19 12.67 -1.58
CA LYS A 14 -29.30 11.34 -0.98
C LYS A 14 -28.19 11.14 0.04
N TYR A 15 -28.54 10.84 1.27
CA TYR A 15 -27.61 10.50 2.34
C TYR A 15 -27.49 8.99 2.52
N MET A 16 -26.29 8.54 2.80
CA MET A 16 -26.00 7.15 3.15
C MET A 16 -25.28 7.13 4.51
N PRO A 17 -25.89 6.52 5.55
CA PRO A 17 -25.24 6.38 6.84
C PRO A 17 -24.06 5.40 6.74
N MET A 18 -22.94 5.80 7.33
CA MET A 18 -21.81 4.91 7.60
C MET A 18 -21.67 4.77 9.11
N GLU A 19 -21.91 3.61 9.61
CA GLU A 19 -21.61 3.26 10.99
C GLU A 19 -20.14 2.84 11.08
N ASN A 20 -19.46 3.34 12.05
CA ASN A 20 -18.06 3.44 12.45
C ASN A 20 -17.05 2.34 12.09
N ILE A 21 -17.36 1.33 11.32
CA ILE A 21 -16.42 0.31 10.86
C ILE A 21 -16.80 -0.08 9.44
N VAL A 22 -15.91 0.23 8.53
CA VAL A 22 -16.06 -0.17 7.14
C VAL A 22 -15.73 -1.66 7.06
N THR A 23 -16.75 -2.48 6.88
CA THR A 23 -16.58 -3.89 6.55
C THR A 23 -16.18 -4.04 5.08
N ASN A 24 -15.56 -5.15 4.70
CA ASN A 24 -15.21 -5.43 3.30
C ASN A 24 -16.44 -5.34 2.37
N ASP A 25 -17.62 -5.76 2.84
CA ASP A 25 -18.87 -5.71 2.08
C ASP A 25 -19.34 -4.28 1.85
N GLU A 26 -19.17 -3.40 2.84
CA GLU A 26 -19.50 -1.96 2.73
C GLU A 26 -18.54 -1.22 1.82
N VAL A 27 -17.24 -1.55 1.84
CA VAL A 27 -16.26 -1.04 0.88
C VAL A 27 -16.62 -1.45 -0.54
N HIS A 28 -16.97 -2.72 -0.73
CA HIS A 28 -17.36 -3.23 -2.04
C HIS A 28 -18.64 -2.57 -2.55
N TYR A 29 -19.63 -2.40 -1.69
CA TYR A 29 -20.89 -1.70 -2.03
C TYR A 29 -20.65 -0.23 -2.36
N LEU A 30 -19.81 0.47 -1.59
CA LEU A 30 -19.41 1.85 -1.88
C LEU A 30 -18.68 1.95 -3.22
N HIS A 31 -17.79 1.01 -3.50
CA HIS A 31 -17.05 0.94 -4.76
C HIS A 31 -17.98 0.79 -5.96
N GLU A 32 -18.97 -0.13 -5.89
CA GLU A 32 -19.99 -0.28 -6.92
C GLU A 32 -20.86 0.99 -7.10
N LEU A 33 -21.21 1.65 -5.99
CA LEU A 33 -22.05 2.82 -6.00
C LEU A 33 -21.33 4.04 -6.58
N ILE A 34 -20.07 4.22 -6.23
CA ILE A 34 -19.20 5.30 -6.71
C ILE A 34 -18.81 5.06 -8.17
N GLY A 35 -18.49 3.82 -8.56
CA GLY A 35 -18.18 3.44 -9.93
C GLY A 35 -19.28 3.71 -10.96
N LYS A 36 -20.52 3.93 -10.51
CA LYS A 36 -21.63 4.36 -11.40
C LYS A 36 -21.61 5.85 -11.74
N TYR A 37 -20.85 6.65 -11.01
CA TYR A 37 -20.88 8.12 -11.10
C TYR A 37 -19.51 8.72 -11.43
N LEU A 38 -18.43 7.94 -11.32
CA LEU A 38 -17.07 8.37 -11.63
C LEU A 38 -16.59 7.68 -12.91
N SER A 39 -15.77 8.37 -13.68
CA SER A 39 -14.97 7.76 -14.74
C SER A 39 -13.90 6.84 -14.13
N ASP A 40 -13.34 5.95 -14.94
CA ASP A 40 -12.30 5.01 -14.48
C ASP A 40 -11.10 5.73 -13.84
N ASP A 41 -10.67 6.87 -14.40
CA ASP A 41 -9.58 7.68 -13.84
C ASP A 41 -9.95 8.32 -12.50
N GLU A 42 -11.17 8.86 -12.38
CA GLU A 42 -11.66 9.44 -11.11
C GLU A 42 -11.83 8.35 -10.05
N LEU A 43 -12.28 7.16 -10.44
CA LEU A 43 -12.42 6.02 -9.54
C LEU A 43 -11.05 5.55 -9.03
N ARG A 44 -10.05 5.50 -9.92
CA ARG A 44 -8.68 5.15 -9.55
C ARG A 44 -8.10 6.15 -8.55
N MET A 45 -8.21 7.46 -8.83
CA MET A 45 -7.75 8.51 -7.91
C MET A 45 -8.48 8.47 -6.56
N PHE A 46 -9.77 8.16 -6.56
CA PHE A 46 -10.53 8.00 -5.34
C PHE A 46 -10.00 6.82 -4.51
N ASN A 47 -9.77 5.67 -5.14
CA ASN A 47 -9.25 4.48 -4.47
C ASN A 47 -7.84 4.69 -3.90
N GLU A 48 -6.97 5.37 -4.64
CA GLU A 48 -5.63 5.75 -4.17
C GLU A 48 -5.70 6.63 -2.92
N ASN A 49 -6.55 7.65 -2.93
CA ASN A 49 -6.75 8.54 -1.78
C ASN A 49 -7.36 7.83 -0.57
N VAL A 50 -8.31 6.91 -0.78
CA VAL A 50 -8.90 6.11 0.30
C VAL A 50 -7.85 5.18 0.89
N ALA A 51 -7.10 4.46 0.08
CA ALA A 51 -6.04 3.57 0.52
C ALA A 51 -4.99 4.33 1.35
N LYS A 52 -4.55 5.49 0.85
CA LYS A 52 -3.58 6.35 1.54
C LYS A 52 -4.07 6.83 2.90
N ASN A 53 -5.25 7.43 2.96
CA ASN A 53 -5.81 7.97 4.20
C ASN A 53 -6.07 6.87 5.22
N PHE A 54 -6.64 5.74 4.79
CA PHE A 54 -6.87 4.60 5.66
C PHE A 54 -5.56 4.02 6.21
N THR A 55 -4.52 3.97 5.38
CA THR A 55 -3.20 3.51 5.82
C THR A 55 -2.59 4.49 6.79
N LEU A 56 -2.64 5.79 6.53
CA LEU A 56 -2.12 6.81 7.44
C LEU A 56 -2.74 6.71 8.82
N ASP A 57 -4.07 6.58 8.91
CA ASP A 57 -4.78 6.44 10.18
C ASP A 57 -4.36 5.18 10.95
N ASN A 58 -4.03 4.11 10.24
CA ASN A 58 -3.58 2.87 10.86
C ASN A 58 -2.10 2.91 11.28
N ILE A 59 -1.20 3.45 10.46
CA ILE A 59 0.24 3.43 10.75
C ILE A 59 0.68 4.49 11.75
N VAL A 60 -0.06 5.58 11.94
CA VAL A 60 0.26 6.65 12.90
C VAL A 60 0.56 6.11 14.30
N ASN A 61 -0.15 5.05 14.72
CA ASN A 61 0.02 4.44 16.03
C ASN A 61 1.11 3.36 16.07
N HIS A 62 1.64 2.94 14.92
CA HIS A 62 2.63 1.88 14.79
C HIS A 62 4.03 2.41 14.52
N LEU A 63 4.15 3.52 13.79
CA LEU A 63 5.44 4.16 13.57
C LEU A 63 5.85 4.96 14.81
N THR A 64 6.99 4.61 15.38
CA THR A 64 7.45 5.20 16.64
C THR A 64 8.51 6.27 16.46
N ILE A 65 9.28 6.21 15.38
CA ILE A 65 10.42 7.11 15.13
C ILE A 65 10.31 7.90 13.82
N LEU A 66 9.39 7.53 12.93
CA LEU A 66 9.25 8.16 11.61
C LEU A 66 8.01 9.04 11.52
N ASN A 67 8.08 10.06 10.65
CA ASN A 67 6.92 10.85 10.28
C ASN A 67 6.04 10.05 9.31
N PRO A 68 4.78 9.70 9.68
CA PRO A 68 3.93 8.85 8.85
C PRO A 68 3.65 9.42 7.45
N GLN A 69 3.47 10.75 7.31
CA GLN A 69 3.24 11.38 6.01
C GLN A 69 4.42 11.20 5.09
N LYS A 70 5.65 11.38 5.63
CA LYS A 70 6.87 11.23 4.84
C LYS A 70 7.08 9.80 4.38
N VAL A 71 6.84 8.84 5.27
CA VAL A 71 6.90 7.41 4.94
C VAL A 71 5.86 7.07 3.89
N MET A 72 4.65 7.63 3.98
CA MET A 72 3.59 7.38 3.01
C MET A 72 3.95 7.90 1.61
N GLU A 73 4.57 9.09 1.50
CA GLU A 73 5.08 9.60 0.22
C GLU A 73 6.07 8.63 -0.42
N ASP A 74 7.02 8.10 0.38
CA ASP A 74 8.01 7.13 -0.07
C ASP A 74 7.36 5.80 -0.52
N VAL A 75 6.37 5.34 0.25
CA VAL A 75 5.64 4.10 -0.03
C VAL A 75 4.78 4.23 -1.30
N GLU A 76 4.12 5.37 -1.52
CA GLU A 76 3.36 5.63 -2.75
C GLU A 76 4.25 5.57 -4.00
N GLU A 77 5.44 6.18 -3.94
CA GLU A 77 6.41 6.13 -5.03
C GLU A 77 6.84 4.69 -5.32
N ILE A 78 7.21 3.93 -4.28
CA ILE A 78 7.61 2.51 -4.41
C ILE A 78 6.49 1.69 -5.04
N VAL A 79 5.26 1.79 -4.53
CA VAL A 79 4.13 0.99 -5.02
C VAL A 79 3.81 1.33 -6.48
N SER A 80 3.85 2.62 -6.85
CA SER A 80 3.65 3.05 -8.24
C SER A 80 4.70 2.45 -9.19
N GLU A 81 5.96 2.38 -8.78
CA GLU A 81 7.01 1.78 -9.59
C GLU A 81 6.92 0.25 -9.65
N LEU A 82 6.48 -0.40 -8.55
CA LEU A 82 6.22 -1.84 -8.54
C LEU A 82 5.02 -2.21 -9.43
N GLU A 83 3.92 -1.45 -9.40
CA GLU A 83 2.78 -1.65 -10.30
C GLU A 83 3.21 -1.56 -11.79
N LYS A 84 4.14 -0.63 -12.11
CA LYS A 84 4.73 -0.53 -13.47
C LYS A 84 5.62 -1.73 -13.79
N LEU A 85 6.49 -2.16 -12.86
CA LEU A 85 7.39 -3.30 -13.05
C LEU A 85 6.62 -4.59 -13.31
N PHE A 86 5.50 -4.80 -12.61
CA PHE A 86 4.66 -6.00 -12.73
C PHE A 86 3.50 -5.83 -13.73
N GLU A 87 3.42 -4.69 -14.42
CA GLU A 87 2.35 -4.37 -15.39
C GLU A 87 0.94 -4.64 -14.82
N CYS A 88 0.74 -4.35 -13.52
CA CYS A 88 -0.51 -4.58 -12.82
C CYS A 88 -1.03 -3.31 -12.14
N SER A 89 -2.28 -3.36 -11.70
CA SER A 89 -2.87 -2.37 -10.80
C SER A 89 -3.46 -3.11 -9.61
N LEU A 90 -2.95 -2.82 -8.43
CA LEU A 90 -3.42 -3.44 -7.19
C LEU A 90 -4.83 -2.95 -6.85
N ASP A 91 -5.69 -3.88 -6.42
CA ASP A 91 -6.97 -3.49 -5.82
C ASP A 91 -6.76 -2.75 -4.49
N ILE A 92 -7.80 -2.05 -4.03
CA ILE A 92 -7.70 -1.19 -2.85
C ILE A 92 -7.26 -1.95 -1.59
N THR A 93 -7.73 -3.18 -1.41
CA THR A 93 -7.42 -3.98 -0.21
C THR A 93 -5.97 -4.41 -0.22
N THR A 94 -5.49 -4.92 -1.35
CA THR A 94 -4.09 -5.29 -1.56
C THR A 94 -3.19 -4.07 -1.43
N LYS A 95 -3.57 -2.93 -2.02
CA LYS A 95 -2.81 -1.68 -1.94
C LYS A 95 -2.64 -1.20 -0.49
N VAL A 96 -3.70 -1.23 0.32
CA VAL A 96 -3.62 -0.92 1.77
C VAL A 96 -2.65 -1.89 2.46
N GLY A 97 -2.76 -3.19 2.17
CA GLY A 97 -1.86 -4.21 2.73
C GLY A 97 -0.38 -3.92 2.43
N VAL A 98 -0.07 -3.62 1.16
CA VAL A 98 1.29 -3.24 0.73
C VAL A 98 1.76 -1.96 1.40
N TYR A 99 0.91 -0.94 1.49
CA TYR A 99 1.25 0.33 2.13
C TYR A 99 1.61 0.14 3.60
N VAL A 100 0.80 -0.61 4.36
CA VAL A 100 1.09 -0.94 5.76
C VAL A 100 2.39 -1.75 5.88
N HIS A 101 2.53 -2.78 5.03
CA HIS A 101 3.74 -3.63 5.03
C HIS A 101 5.01 -2.81 4.80
N LEU A 102 5.04 -1.99 3.74
CA LEU A 102 6.21 -1.18 3.39
C LEU A 102 6.50 -0.11 4.44
N SER A 103 5.47 0.53 5.01
CA SER A 103 5.66 1.51 6.09
C SER A 103 6.34 0.88 7.31
N CYS A 104 5.86 -0.29 7.74
CA CYS A 104 6.47 -1.04 8.84
C CYS A 104 7.85 -1.59 8.47
N LEU A 105 8.05 -2.00 7.22
CA LEU A 105 9.35 -2.46 6.73
C LEU A 105 10.40 -1.37 6.83
N ILE A 106 10.13 -0.16 6.35
CA ILE A 106 11.06 0.98 6.43
C ILE A 106 11.49 1.23 7.88
N GLU A 107 10.54 1.22 8.83
CA GLU A 107 10.89 1.40 10.25
C GLU A 107 11.72 0.23 10.79
N ARG A 108 11.36 -1.02 10.47
CA ARG A 108 12.17 -2.20 10.87
C ARG A 108 13.60 -2.15 10.32
N LEU A 109 13.77 -1.72 9.07
CA LEU A 109 15.11 -1.57 8.48
C LEU A 109 15.96 -0.54 9.24
N ILE A 110 15.37 0.61 9.59
CA ILE A 110 16.04 1.65 10.39
C ILE A 110 16.41 1.12 11.78
N LEU A 111 15.52 0.35 12.40
CA LEU A 111 15.76 -0.30 13.68
C LEU A 111 16.69 -1.54 13.59
N ARG A 112 17.17 -1.88 12.38
CA ARG A 112 17.98 -3.09 12.11
C ARG A 112 17.27 -4.39 12.49
N GLN A 113 15.96 -4.44 12.27
CA GLN A 113 15.07 -5.58 12.54
C GLN A 113 14.51 -6.18 11.25
N GLY A 114 15.09 -5.89 10.10
CA GLY A 114 14.73 -6.52 8.82
C GLY A 114 15.05 -8.02 8.83
N ILE A 115 14.28 -8.79 8.07
CA ILE A 115 14.50 -10.22 7.90
C ILE A 115 15.71 -10.40 6.98
N THR A 116 16.80 -10.99 7.50
CA THR A 116 18.05 -11.18 6.76
C THR A 116 18.25 -12.61 6.28
N GLU A 117 17.54 -13.58 6.85
CA GLU A 117 17.64 -15.00 6.50
C GLU A 117 16.25 -15.61 6.27
N SER A 118 16.14 -16.44 5.24
CA SER A 118 14.94 -17.23 4.94
C SER A 118 15.35 -18.48 4.17
N GLU A 119 14.62 -19.57 4.36
CA GLU A 119 14.84 -20.83 3.66
C GLU A 119 14.68 -20.66 2.14
N GLY A 120 15.56 -21.29 1.34
CA GLY A 120 15.52 -21.19 -0.11
C GLY A 120 16.00 -19.86 -0.71
N MET A 121 16.51 -18.93 0.11
CA MET A 121 16.89 -17.59 -0.33
C MET A 121 18.04 -17.58 -1.34
N ILE A 122 19.02 -18.47 -1.17
CA ILE A 122 20.16 -18.58 -2.10
C ILE A 122 19.69 -19.01 -3.49
N ASP A 123 18.75 -19.93 -3.54
CA ASP A 123 18.20 -20.43 -4.80
C ASP A 123 17.29 -19.39 -5.46
N PHE A 124 16.49 -18.70 -4.69
CA PHE A 124 15.69 -17.56 -5.14
C PHE A 124 16.58 -16.46 -5.74
N ALA A 125 17.63 -16.05 -5.03
CA ALA A 125 18.55 -15.03 -5.51
C ALA A 125 19.29 -15.42 -6.81
N LYS A 126 19.60 -16.70 -6.98
CA LYS A 126 20.19 -17.21 -8.22
C LYS A 126 19.21 -17.30 -9.37
N LYS A 127 17.94 -17.60 -9.07
CA LYS A 127 16.89 -17.78 -10.07
C LYS A 127 16.40 -16.44 -10.64
N TYR A 128 16.36 -15.40 -9.79
CA TYR A 128 15.76 -14.11 -10.14
C TYR A 128 16.67 -12.89 -9.90
N PRO A 129 17.95 -12.90 -10.40
CA PRO A 129 18.89 -11.81 -10.13
C PRO A 129 18.42 -10.46 -10.68
N ASP A 130 17.91 -10.43 -11.91
CA ASP A 130 17.46 -9.20 -12.59
C ASP A 130 16.22 -8.59 -11.89
N LEU A 131 15.31 -9.44 -11.43
CA LEU A 131 14.14 -8.99 -10.67
C LEU A 131 14.55 -8.33 -9.35
N ILE A 132 15.48 -8.97 -8.63
CA ILE A 132 16.00 -8.43 -7.37
C ILE A 132 16.70 -7.09 -7.60
N GLU A 133 17.49 -6.97 -8.65
CA GLU A 133 18.16 -5.72 -9.02
C GLU A 133 17.15 -4.62 -9.35
N ASN A 134 16.13 -4.92 -10.15
CA ASN A 134 15.07 -3.97 -10.47
C ASN A 134 14.34 -3.47 -9.23
N ILE A 135 13.97 -4.38 -8.31
CA ILE A 135 13.31 -4.00 -7.05
C ILE A 135 14.25 -3.18 -6.16
N LYS A 136 15.52 -3.55 -6.02
CA LYS A 136 16.51 -2.74 -5.29
C LYS A 136 16.65 -1.33 -5.87
N ASN A 137 16.63 -1.20 -7.19
CA ASN A 137 16.66 0.11 -7.85
C ASN A 137 15.43 0.96 -7.49
N ILE A 138 14.24 0.37 -7.40
CA ILE A 138 13.02 1.04 -6.94
C ILE A 138 13.19 1.54 -5.49
N PHE A 139 13.79 0.74 -4.63
CA PHE A 139 14.02 1.10 -3.23
C PHE A 139 15.22 2.05 -3.00
N SER A 140 16.03 2.32 -4.01
CA SER A 140 17.28 3.09 -3.88
C SER A 140 17.11 4.46 -3.22
N GLY A 141 15.99 5.16 -3.50
CA GLY A 141 15.66 6.45 -2.88
C GLY A 141 15.45 6.36 -1.37
N VAL A 142 14.74 5.32 -0.94
CA VAL A 142 14.47 5.03 0.48
C VAL A 142 15.75 4.55 1.16
N GLU A 143 16.50 3.64 0.53
CA GLU A 143 17.79 3.16 1.06
C GLU A 143 18.76 4.31 1.32
N TYR A 144 18.87 5.23 0.36
CA TYR A 144 19.72 6.43 0.51
C TYR A 144 19.21 7.36 1.61
N ARG A 145 17.91 7.66 1.63
CA ARG A 145 17.29 8.63 2.57
C ARG A 145 17.42 8.19 4.02
N TYR A 146 17.20 6.89 4.27
CA TYR A 146 17.21 6.33 5.62
C TYR A 146 18.51 5.61 5.98
N SER A 147 19.48 5.54 5.06
CA SER A 147 20.76 4.82 5.24
C SER A 147 20.54 3.35 5.63
N VAL A 148 19.66 2.69 4.91
CA VAL A 148 19.29 1.28 5.09
C VAL A 148 19.52 0.53 3.78
N GLU A 149 19.43 -0.81 3.84
CA GLU A 149 19.43 -1.68 2.67
C GLU A 149 18.27 -2.67 2.79
N ILE A 150 17.52 -2.89 1.69
CA ILE A 150 16.45 -3.88 1.68
C ILE A 150 17.06 -5.29 1.49
N PRO A 151 16.88 -6.22 2.45
CA PRO A 151 17.35 -7.58 2.33
C PRO A 151 16.53 -8.37 1.30
N VAL A 152 17.16 -9.32 0.61
CA VAL A 152 16.49 -10.18 -0.37
C VAL A 152 15.28 -10.94 0.20
N PRO A 153 15.28 -11.43 1.47
CA PRO A 153 14.08 -12.00 2.07
C PRO A 153 12.88 -11.07 2.12
N GLU A 154 13.08 -9.79 2.40
CA GLU A 154 11.98 -8.80 2.43
C GLU A 154 11.44 -8.56 1.01
N ILE A 155 12.30 -8.56 -0.01
CA ILE A 155 11.89 -8.51 -1.42
C ILE A 155 10.99 -9.70 -1.75
N ARG A 156 11.39 -10.91 -1.38
CA ARG A 156 10.62 -12.13 -1.62
C ARG A 156 9.25 -12.09 -0.96
N TYR A 157 9.15 -11.59 0.28
CA TYR A 157 7.87 -11.40 0.96
C TYR A 157 6.97 -10.39 0.25
N LEU A 158 7.55 -9.31 -0.27
CA LEU A 158 6.83 -8.29 -1.00
C LEU A 158 6.18 -8.83 -2.28
N LEU A 159 6.81 -9.79 -2.95
CA LEU A 159 6.30 -10.40 -4.17
C LEU A 159 4.95 -11.11 -3.99
N ASN A 160 4.62 -11.55 -2.78
CA ASN A 160 3.31 -12.17 -2.49
C ASN A 160 2.11 -11.26 -2.76
N TYR A 161 2.33 -9.94 -2.81
CA TYR A 161 1.27 -8.96 -3.13
C TYR A 161 1.06 -8.79 -4.63
N PHE A 162 1.94 -9.30 -5.47
CA PHE A 162 1.97 -9.10 -6.92
C PHE A 162 1.73 -10.40 -7.71
N ASP A 163 1.11 -11.41 -7.08
CA ASP A 163 0.80 -12.72 -7.68
C ASP A 163 2.02 -13.34 -8.41
N PHE A 164 3.20 -13.16 -7.83
CA PHE A 164 4.43 -13.68 -8.40
C PHE A 164 4.57 -15.17 -8.09
N ASP A 165 4.50 -15.99 -9.14
CA ASP A 165 4.72 -17.44 -9.05
C ASP A 165 6.23 -17.76 -9.14
N GLU A 166 6.77 -18.37 -8.08
CA GLU A 166 8.19 -18.80 -8.00
C GLU A 166 8.54 -20.03 -8.87
#